data_c9fb94669a7066950bc53ad1973724c0
#
_entry.id   c9fb94669a7066950bc53ad1973724c0
#
_cell.length_a   1.000
_cell.length_b   1.000
_cell.length_c   1.000
_cell.angle_alpha   90.00
_cell.angle_beta   90.00
_cell.angle_gamma   90.00
#
_symmetry.space_group_name_H-M   'P 1'
#
loop_
_entity.id
_entity.type
_entity.pdbx_description
1 polymer ?
#
loop_
_entity_poly.entity_id
_entity_poly.type
_entity_poly.pdbx_seq_one_letter_code
_entity_poly.pdbx_strand_id
1 'polypeptide(L)'
;PPDISIFPQPGKLADSARDGFLVPLPDDVTAAVSQNWSDGAMGFGNVDGTQFGVPDKTDLKSLVWYQPARFEANGYTVPTTLDELFALTETMIADGNTPFCIGIESGTATGWTFTDWVEDMMLRRHSGDTYDAWTTGELPFASDEVSGVMQEVLDVWNTPGMVYAQGGSIASTSFRDNGE
;
A
#
# COMPACT_ATOMS: atom_id res chain seq x y z
N PRO A 1 -15.55 22.62 12.49
CA PRO A 1 -15.32 21.38 11.74
C PRO A 1 -15.76 21.59 10.29
N PRO A 2 -15.14 20.93 9.31
CA PRO A 2 -15.58 21.01 7.93
C PRO A 2 -16.92 20.28 7.75
N ASP A 3 -17.69 20.69 6.74
CA ASP A 3 -18.94 20.03 6.37
C ASP A 3 -18.69 18.71 5.63
N ILE A 4 -17.55 18.59 4.94
CA ILE A 4 -17.11 17.40 4.20
C ILE A 4 -15.63 17.14 4.51
N SER A 5 -15.28 15.89 4.77
CA SER A 5 -13.91 15.44 5.00
C SER A 5 -13.55 14.25 4.10
N ILE A 6 -12.30 14.19 3.64
CA ILE A 6 -11.77 13.04 2.93
C ILE A 6 -10.99 12.18 3.93
N PHE A 7 -11.33 10.90 3.98
CA PHE A 7 -10.66 9.90 4.81
C PHE A 7 -9.85 8.95 3.92
N PRO A 8 -8.53 8.96 4.01
CA PRO A 8 -7.71 7.99 3.29
C PRO A 8 -7.72 6.59 3.92
N GLN A 9 -8.12 6.49 5.21
CA GLN A 9 -8.19 5.23 5.95
C GLN A 9 -9.64 4.90 6.32
N PRO A 10 -10.20 3.76 5.85
CA PRO A 10 -11.55 3.32 6.21
C PRO A 10 -11.77 3.14 7.72
N GLY A 11 -10.76 2.61 8.43
CA GLY A 11 -10.83 2.46 9.90
C GLY A 11 -11.01 3.80 10.62
N LYS A 12 -10.33 4.86 10.18
CA LYS A 12 -10.48 6.20 10.76
C LYS A 12 -11.88 6.79 10.50
N LEU A 13 -12.47 6.49 9.34
CA LEU A 13 -13.86 6.85 9.05
C LEU A 13 -14.80 6.12 10.01
N ALA A 14 -14.60 4.82 10.20
CA ALA A 14 -15.42 4.00 11.08
C ALA A 14 -15.38 4.50 12.53
N ASP A 15 -14.20 4.79 13.07
CA ASP A 15 -14.05 5.37 14.40
C ASP A 15 -14.78 6.71 14.52
N SER A 16 -14.61 7.59 13.52
CA SER A 16 -15.27 8.89 13.52
C SER A 16 -16.79 8.80 13.45
N ALA A 17 -17.33 7.79 12.74
CA ALA A 17 -18.76 7.53 12.70
C ALA A 17 -19.29 7.03 14.05
N ARG A 18 -18.59 6.07 14.69
CA ARG A 18 -18.95 5.54 16.01
C ARG A 18 -18.87 6.60 17.11
N ASP A 19 -17.92 7.50 17.01
CA ASP A 19 -17.77 8.65 17.93
C ASP A 19 -18.81 9.75 17.70
N GLY A 20 -19.66 9.62 16.67
CA GLY A 20 -20.73 10.57 16.36
C GLY A 20 -20.27 11.86 15.66
N PHE A 21 -19.07 11.87 15.08
CA PHE A 21 -18.58 13.01 14.31
C PHE A 21 -19.08 13.04 12.86
N LEU A 22 -19.60 11.92 12.36
CA LEU A 22 -20.15 11.81 11.03
C LEU A 22 -21.67 11.62 11.06
N VAL A 23 -22.34 12.10 10.03
CA VAL A 23 -23.77 11.95 9.82
C VAL A 23 -24.01 10.86 8.78
N PRO A 24 -24.98 9.96 8.97
CA PRO A 24 -25.38 9.01 7.95
C PRO A 24 -25.72 9.70 6.63
N LEU A 25 -25.35 9.08 5.52
CA LEU A 25 -25.78 9.57 4.21
C LEU A 25 -27.28 9.37 4.03
N PRO A 26 -28.00 10.31 3.38
CA PRO A 26 -29.38 10.13 2.98
C PRO A 26 -29.55 8.92 2.04
N ASP A 27 -30.73 8.28 2.10
CA ASP A 27 -31.03 7.07 1.33
C ASP A 27 -30.91 7.29 -0.19
N ASP A 28 -31.34 8.45 -0.69
CA ASP A 28 -31.23 8.82 -2.09
C ASP A 28 -29.78 8.99 -2.56
N VAL A 29 -28.92 9.53 -1.70
CA VAL A 29 -27.47 9.63 -1.96
C VAL A 29 -26.85 8.24 -1.96
N THR A 30 -27.13 7.41 -0.96
CA THR A 30 -26.65 6.04 -0.88
C THR A 30 -27.07 5.23 -2.11
N ALA A 31 -28.33 5.34 -2.55
CA ALA A 31 -28.81 4.67 -3.74
C ALA A 31 -28.13 5.14 -5.04
N ALA A 32 -27.86 6.44 -5.17
CA ALA A 32 -27.16 7.00 -6.32
C ALA A 32 -25.68 6.53 -6.36
N VAL A 33 -25.01 6.47 -5.21
CA VAL A 33 -23.62 6.04 -5.11
C VAL A 33 -23.49 4.55 -5.43
N SER A 34 -24.38 3.70 -4.92
CA SER A 34 -24.38 2.24 -5.16
C SER A 34 -24.57 1.85 -6.64
N GLN A 35 -25.13 2.74 -7.46
CA GLN A 35 -25.22 2.52 -8.90
C GLN A 35 -23.90 2.67 -9.66
N ASN A 36 -22.91 3.34 -9.05
CA ASN A 36 -21.64 3.70 -9.68
C ASN A 36 -20.45 3.00 -9.05
N TRP A 37 -20.60 2.38 -7.88
CA TRP A 37 -19.52 1.75 -7.13
C TRP A 37 -19.87 0.31 -6.78
N SER A 38 -18.86 -0.56 -6.72
CA SER A 38 -19.02 -1.94 -6.27
C SER A 38 -19.37 -2.02 -4.78
N ASP A 39 -19.99 -3.12 -4.36
CA ASP A 39 -20.28 -3.37 -2.94
C ASP A 39 -19.03 -3.32 -2.06
N GLY A 40 -17.89 -3.82 -2.56
CA GLY A 40 -16.61 -3.73 -1.85
C GLY A 40 -16.16 -2.29 -1.63
N ALA A 41 -16.28 -1.42 -2.65
CA ALA A 41 -15.94 -0.01 -2.51
C ALA A 41 -16.91 0.72 -1.57
N MET A 42 -18.20 0.40 -1.63
CA MET A 42 -19.21 0.92 -0.71
C MET A 42 -18.94 0.49 0.74
N GLY A 43 -18.44 -0.73 0.92
CA GLY A 43 -18.09 -1.29 2.24
C GLY A 43 -17.10 -0.43 3.03
N PHE A 44 -16.18 0.27 2.37
CA PHE A 44 -15.24 1.16 3.06
C PHE A 44 -15.89 2.37 3.73
N GLY A 45 -17.07 2.77 3.29
CA GLY A 45 -17.86 3.85 3.90
C GLY A 45 -19.03 3.35 4.75
N ASN A 46 -19.23 2.03 4.87
CA ASN A 46 -20.29 1.43 5.66
C ASN A 46 -19.80 1.07 7.06
N VAL A 47 -20.49 1.55 8.07
CA VAL A 47 -20.17 1.27 9.48
C VAL A 47 -21.42 0.71 10.15
N ASP A 48 -21.32 -0.53 10.62
CA ASP A 48 -22.38 -1.23 11.35
C ASP A 48 -23.74 -1.23 10.60
N GLY A 49 -23.68 -1.38 9.26
CA GLY A 49 -24.85 -1.41 8.38
C GLY A 49 -25.36 -0.05 7.91
N THR A 50 -24.73 1.03 8.31
CA THR A 50 -25.10 2.40 7.93
C THR A 50 -24.03 3.04 7.05
N GLN A 51 -24.43 3.66 5.94
CA GLN A 51 -23.48 4.33 5.04
C GLN A 51 -23.17 5.75 5.51
N PHE A 52 -21.88 6.02 5.77
CA PHE A 52 -21.38 7.34 6.18
C PHE A 52 -20.48 7.99 5.13
N GLY A 53 -19.86 7.18 4.27
CA GLY A 53 -18.89 7.67 3.30
C GLY A 53 -19.27 7.34 1.86
N VAL A 54 -18.88 8.23 0.95
CA VAL A 54 -18.94 8.02 -0.51
C VAL A 54 -17.53 7.69 -0.99
N PRO A 55 -17.31 6.59 -1.72
CA PRO A 55 -16.03 6.35 -2.37
C PRO A 55 -15.69 7.50 -3.32
N ASP A 56 -14.48 8.03 -3.23
CA ASP A 56 -14.01 9.13 -4.08
C ASP A 56 -13.27 8.61 -5.31
N LYS A 57 -12.31 7.70 -5.08
CA LYS A 57 -11.50 7.09 -6.13
C LYS A 57 -11.01 5.71 -5.72
N THR A 58 -10.56 4.95 -6.71
CA THR A 58 -9.82 3.71 -6.50
C THR A 58 -8.39 3.88 -7.01
N ASP A 59 -7.42 3.62 -6.18
CA ASP A 59 -6.01 3.57 -6.56
C ASP A 59 -5.58 2.10 -6.74
N LEU A 60 -4.94 1.80 -7.87
CA LEU A 60 -4.29 0.51 -8.07
C LEU A 60 -2.92 0.54 -7.37
N LYS A 61 -2.71 -0.38 -6.43
CA LYS A 61 -1.48 -0.55 -5.68
C LYS A 61 -0.66 -1.75 -6.19
N SER A 62 0.50 -1.99 -5.61
CA SER A 62 1.33 -3.16 -5.89
C SER A 62 1.87 -3.24 -7.32
N LEU A 63 2.04 -2.09 -7.98
CA LEU A 63 2.65 -2.03 -9.30
C LEU A 63 4.16 -1.80 -9.18
N VAL A 64 4.92 -2.66 -9.87
CA VAL A 64 6.36 -2.46 -10.07
C VAL A 64 6.57 -1.78 -11.43
N TRP A 65 7.00 -0.52 -11.40
CA TRP A 65 7.32 0.23 -12.61
C TRP A 65 8.75 -0.05 -13.05
N TYR A 66 8.96 -0.22 -14.35
CA TYR A 66 10.28 -0.45 -14.92
C TYR A 66 10.47 0.32 -16.23
N GLN A 67 11.71 0.48 -16.65
CA GLN A 67 12.08 1.13 -17.91
C GLN A 67 12.39 0.07 -18.97
N PRO A 68 11.49 -0.20 -19.94
CA PRO A 68 11.66 -1.29 -20.91
C PRO A 68 12.99 -1.19 -21.69
N ALA A 69 13.37 0.01 -22.14
CA ALA A 69 14.60 0.21 -22.87
C ALA A 69 15.87 -0.13 -22.06
N ARG A 70 15.86 0.14 -20.75
CA ARG A 70 16.96 -0.26 -19.85
C ARG A 70 17.00 -1.76 -19.62
N PHE A 71 15.85 -2.38 -19.48
CA PHE A 71 15.76 -3.85 -19.35
C PHE A 71 16.33 -4.51 -20.59
N GLU A 72 15.91 -4.09 -21.78
CA GLU A 72 16.43 -4.61 -23.06
C GLU A 72 17.95 -4.42 -23.19
N ALA A 73 18.45 -3.21 -22.89
CA ALA A 73 19.88 -2.90 -23.00
C ALA A 73 20.76 -3.75 -22.08
N ASN A 74 20.25 -4.16 -20.91
CA ASN A 74 20.96 -4.99 -19.94
C ASN A 74 20.60 -6.49 -20.06
N GLY A 75 19.72 -6.87 -20.97
CA GLY A 75 19.29 -8.26 -21.14
C GLY A 75 18.42 -8.80 -20.01
N TYR A 76 17.76 -7.92 -19.27
CA TYR A 76 16.87 -8.30 -18.18
C TYR A 76 15.50 -8.73 -18.72
N THR A 77 14.96 -9.78 -18.09
CA THR A 77 13.61 -10.27 -18.40
C THR A 77 12.65 -9.83 -17.30
N VAL A 78 11.45 -9.40 -17.68
CA VAL A 78 10.40 -9.03 -16.72
C VAL A 78 10.00 -10.27 -15.92
N PRO A 79 10.13 -10.27 -14.58
CA PRO A 79 9.80 -11.41 -13.74
C PRO A 79 8.28 -11.66 -13.71
N THR A 80 7.89 -12.90 -13.57
CA THR A 80 6.48 -13.33 -13.46
C THR A 80 6.15 -13.87 -12.08
N THR A 81 7.15 -14.11 -11.24
CA THR A 81 7.02 -14.55 -9.86
C THR A 81 7.85 -13.66 -8.93
N LEU A 82 7.55 -13.72 -7.64
CA LEU A 82 8.33 -12.99 -6.63
C LEU A 82 9.77 -13.50 -6.53
N ASP A 83 9.96 -14.81 -6.65
CA ASP A 83 11.30 -15.43 -6.62
C ASP A 83 12.13 -14.99 -7.82
N GLU A 84 11.53 -14.89 -9.01
CA GLU A 84 12.20 -14.35 -10.20
C GLU A 84 12.54 -12.86 -10.03
N LEU A 85 11.66 -12.09 -9.36
CA LEU A 85 11.95 -10.69 -9.06
C LEU A 85 13.17 -10.57 -8.16
N PHE A 86 13.26 -11.35 -7.09
CA PHE A 86 14.43 -11.31 -6.20
C PHE A 86 15.71 -11.81 -6.89
N ALA A 87 15.64 -12.85 -7.69
CA ALA A 87 16.78 -13.30 -8.49
C ALA A 87 17.26 -12.23 -9.49
N LEU A 88 16.33 -11.49 -10.10
CA LEU A 88 16.65 -10.37 -10.96
C LEU A 88 17.34 -9.23 -10.19
N THR A 89 16.88 -8.91 -8.97
CA THR A 89 17.53 -7.86 -8.17
C THR A 89 18.97 -8.21 -7.81
N GLU A 90 19.26 -9.47 -7.49
CA GLU A 90 20.63 -9.95 -7.25
C GLU A 90 21.52 -9.78 -8.51
N THR A 91 20.97 -10.13 -9.68
CA THR A 91 21.65 -9.92 -10.97
C THR A 91 21.93 -8.44 -11.23
N MET A 92 20.95 -7.57 -11.00
CA MET A 92 21.12 -6.12 -11.16
C MET A 92 22.24 -5.57 -10.26
N ILE A 93 22.29 -6.00 -9.00
CA ILE A 93 23.36 -5.59 -8.08
C ILE A 93 24.73 -6.08 -8.56
N ALA A 94 24.82 -7.32 -9.03
CA ALA A 94 26.06 -7.88 -9.57
C ALA A 94 26.56 -7.11 -10.82
N ASP A 95 25.63 -6.59 -11.62
CA ASP A 95 25.92 -5.76 -12.79
C ASP A 95 26.23 -4.29 -12.43
N GLY A 96 26.19 -3.93 -11.13
CA GLY A 96 26.44 -2.57 -10.64
C GLY A 96 25.24 -1.63 -10.76
N ASN A 97 24.05 -2.17 -11.00
CA ASN A 97 22.79 -1.42 -11.01
C ASN A 97 22.10 -1.50 -9.64
N THR A 98 21.27 -0.50 -9.33
CA THR A 98 20.43 -0.49 -8.12
C THR A 98 19.00 -0.86 -8.52
N PRO A 99 18.45 -1.97 -7.97
CA PRO A 99 17.15 -2.49 -8.38
C PRO A 99 15.98 -1.55 -8.13
N PHE A 100 15.87 -1.00 -6.92
CA PHE A 100 14.73 -0.21 -6.51
C PHE A 100 15.06 1.24 -6.22
N CYS A 101 14.15 2.13 -6.59
CA CYS A 101 14.11 3.51 -6.12
C CYS A 101 13.00 3.61 -5.08
N ILE A 102 13.34 3.91 -3.82
CA ILE A 102 12.36 3.98 -2.72
C ILE A 102 12.58 5.27 -1.94
N GLY A 103 11.48 6.01 -1.74
CA GLY A 103 11.40 7.15 -0.83
C GLY A 103 10.13 7.04 0.00
N ILE A 104 10.22 7.34 1.29
CA ILE A 104 9.07 7.27 2.21
C ILE A 104 8.74 8.61 2.87
N GLU A 105 9.56 9.65 2.61
CA GLU A 105 9.27 10.97 3.14
C GLU A 105 7.96 11.51 2.53
N SER A 106 7.03 11.92 3.36
CA SER A 106 5.72 12.48 3.01
C SER A 106 5.16 13.38 4.12
N GLY A 107 6.01 14.17 4.76
CA GLY A 107 5.63 15.02 5.87
C GLY A 107 5.03 14.22 7.04
N THR A 108 3.82 14.57 7.47
CA THR A 108 3.13 13.87 8.57
C THR A 108 2.66 12.45 8.21
N ALA A 109 2.67 12.10 6.93
CA ALA A 109 2.31 10.77 6.44
C ALA A 109 3.54 9.92 6.08
N THR A 110 4.76 10.36 6.44
CA THR A 110 6.00 9.60 6.21
C THR A 110 5.86 8.16 6.68
N GLY A 111 6.22 7.22 5.80
CA GLY A 111 6.17 5.79 6.08
C GLY A 111 5.02 5.03 5.40
N TRP A 112 4.04 5.70 4.78
CA TRP A 112 2.91 5.02 4.16
C TRP A 112 3.33 4.06 3.03
N THR A 113 4.41 4.35 2.31
CA THR A 113 4.94 3.45 1.27
C THR A 113 5.47 2.14 1.85
N PHE A 114 5.96 2.14 3.10
CA PHE A 114 6.33 0.91 3.78
C PHE A 114 5.10 0.04 4.10
N THR A 115 4.00 0.65 4.54
CA THR A 115 2.75 -0.11 4.79
C THR A 115 2.19 -0.69 3.50
N ASP A 116 2.25 0.01 2.36
CA ASP A 116 1.86 -0.52 1.06
C ASP A 116 2.67 -1.80 0.69
N TRP A 117 3.98 -1.81 0.95
CA TRP A 117 4.81 -3.00 0.75
C TRP A 117 4.42 -4.15 1.67
N VAL A 118 4.18 -3.87 2.95
CA VAL A 118 3.77 -4.90 3.93
C VAL A 118 2.41 -5.47 3.55
N GLU A 119 1.45 -4.65 3.16
CA GLU A 119 0.13 -5.09 2.73
C GLU A 119 0.19 -5.97 1.48
N ASP A 120 0.98 -5.57 0.46
CA ASP A 120 1.19 -6.39 -0.74
C ASP A 120 1.82 -7.74 -0.39
N MET A 121 2.86 -7.74 0.43
CA MET A 121 3.55 -8.96 0.85
C MET A 121 2.66 -9.87 1.71
N MET A 122 1.79 -9.31 2.58
CA MET A 122 0.79 -10.08 3.30
C MET A 122 -0.13 -10.86 2.35
N LEU A 123 -0.62 -10.20 1.29
CA LEU A 123 -1.48 -10.85 0.29
C LEU A 123 -0.74 -11.86 -0.61
N ARG A 124 0.58 -11.76 -0.71
CA ARG A 124 1.41 -12.72 -1.47
C ARG A 124 1.83 -13.93 -0.65
N ARG A 125 2.02 -13.76 0.65
CA ARG A 125 2.51 -14.82 1.56
C ARG A 125 1.39 -15.54 2.28
N HIS A 126 0.25 -14.87 2.47
CA HIS A 126 -0.88 -15.36 3.23
C HIS A 126 -2.19 -15.27 2.41
N SER A 127 -3.27 -15.81 2.98
CA SER A 127 -4.60 -15.73 2.38
C SER A 127 -5.26 -14.35 2.59
N GLY A 128 -6.28 -14.04 1.79
CA GLY A 128 -7.12 -12.87 2.02
C GLY A 128 -7.76 -12.87 3.41
N ASP A 129 -8.19 -14.05 3.90
CA ASP A 129 -8.76 -14.17 5.26
C ASP A 129 -7.75 -13.77 6.36
N THR A 130 -6.46 -14.11 6.18
CA THR A 130 -5.40 -13.70 7.10
C THR A 130 -5.20 -12.17 7.06
N TYR A 131 -5.23 -11.59 5.87
CA TYR A 131 -5.16 -10.14 5.69
C TYR A 131 -6.36 -9.45 6.36
N ASP A 132 -7.57 -9.93 6.15
CA ASP A 132 -8.77 -9.38 6.76
C ASP A 132 -8.73 -9.48 8.29
N ALA A 133 -8.31 -10.62 8.84
CA ALA A 133 -8.12 -10.79 10.28
C ALA A 133 -7.09 -9.81 10.87
N TRP A 134 -6.03 -9.51 10.12
CA TRP A 134 -5.05 -8.49 10.52
C TRP A 134 -5.65 -7.09 10.51
N THR A 135 -6.36 -6.69 9.45
CA THR A 135 -6.94 -5.35 9.32
C THR A 135 -8.08 -5.10 10.31
N THR A 136 -8.78 -6.14 10.76
CA THR A 136 -9.83 -6.05 11.80
C THR A 136 -9.29 -6.17 13.22
N GLY A 137 -8.00 -6.51 13.38
CA GLY A 137 -7.37 -6.68 14.69
C GLY A 137 -7.61 -8.06 15.32
N GLU A 138 -8.25 -9.00 14.63
CA GLU A 138 -8.39 -10.39 15.08
C GLU A 138 -7.04 -11.11 15.09
N LEU A 139 -6.20 -10.87 14.06
CA LEU A 139 -4.81 -11.28 14.04
C LEU A 139 -3.96 -10.18 14.69
N PRO A 140 -3.25 -10.46 15.80
CA PRO A 140 -2.41 -9.47 16.47
C PRO A 140 -1.31 -8.93 15.57
N PHE A 141 -1.03 -7.63 15.64
CA PHE A 141 0.06 -7.00 14.90
C PHE A 141 1.43 -7.62 15.17
N ALA A 142 1.64 -8.16 16.37
CA ALA A 142 2.87 -8.86 16.77
C ALA A 142 2.84 -10.38 16.51
N SER A 143 1.92 -10.85 15.65
CA SER A 143 1.89 -12.26 15.24
C SER A 143 3.11 -12.62 14.37
N ASP A 144 3.40 -13.92 14.25
CA ASP A 144 4.49 -14.41 13.43
C ASP A 144 4.27 -14.09 11.94
N GLU A 145 3.01 -14.11 11.47
CA GLU A 145 2.63 -13.80 10.10
C GLU A 145 2.99 -12.35 9.75
N VAL A 146 2.58 -11.41 10.57
CA VAL A 146 2.82 -9.97 10.34
C VAL A 146 4.29 -9.64 10.55
N SER A 147 4.90 -10.13 11.63
CA SER A 147 6.30 -9.89 11.94
C SER A 147 7.24 -10.48 10.88
N GLY A 148 6.91 -11.66 10.35
CA GLY A 148 7.67 -12.32 9.29
C GLY A 148 7.65 -11.51 8.00
N VAL A 149 6.48 -11.04 7.58
CA VAL A 149 6.34 -10.19 6.38
C VAL A 149 7.06 -8.85 6.55
N MET A 150 6.92 -8.20 7.71
CA MET A 150 7.65 -6.96 7.98
C MET A 150 9.17 -7.16 7.92
N GLN A 151 9.67 -8.25 8.48
CA GLN A 151 11.09 -8.57 8.43
C GLN A 151 11.54 -8.80 6.98
N GLU A 152 10.76 -9.51 6.17
CA GLU A 152 11.08 -9.74 4.76
C GLU A 152 11.18 -8.41 3.97
N VAL A 153 10.27 -7.47 4.17
CA VAL A 153 10.35 -6.14 3.55
C VAL A 153 11.58 -5.38 4.02
N LEU A 154 11.88 -5.42 5.32
CA LEU A 154 13.05 -4.75 5.88
C LEU A 154 14.37 -5.39 5.38
N ASP A 155 14.41 -6.70 5.19
CA ASP A 155 15.58 -7.39 4.65
C ASP A 155 15.86 -6.95 3.21
N VAL A 156 14.81 -6.83 2.37
CA VAL A 156 14.92 -6.26 1.02
C VAL A 156 15.45 -4.82 1.08
N TRP A 157 14.85 -3.97 1.89
CA TRP A 157 15.20 -2.55 1.94
C TRP A 157 16.58 -2.27 2.54
N ASN A 158 17.06 -3.13 3.43
CA ASN A 158 18.37 -3.00 4.09
C ASN A 158 19.50 -3.76 3.36
N THR A 159 19.18 -4.52 2.31
CA THR A 159 20.21 -5.23 1.53
C THR A 159 21.12 -4.21 0.82
N PRO A 160 22.45 -4.28 1.01
CA PRO A 160 23.37 -3.34 0.38
C PRO A 160 23.23 -3.32 -1.14
N GLY A 161 23.10 -2.13 -1.73
CA GLY A 161 22.94 -1.94 -3.17
C GLY A 161 21.52 -2.17 -3.71
N MET A 162 20.57 -2.61 -2.88
CA MET A 162 19.21 -2.92 -3.31
C MET A 162 18.37 -1.66 -3.59
N VAL A 163 18.54 -0.60 -2.81
CA VAL A 163 17.70 0.59 -2.86
C VAL A 163 18.51 1.84 -3.14
N TYR A 164 18.10 2.59 -4.15
CA TYR A 164 18.55 3.95 -4.38
C TYR A 164 17.64 4.93 -3.63
N ALA A 165 18.23 5.80 -2.86
CA ALA A 165 17.56 6.86 -2.13
C ALA A 165 18.27 8.19 -2.41
N GLN A 166 17.66 9.06 -3.21
CA GLN A 166 18.24 10.33 -3.68
C GLN A 166 18.62 11.26 -2.52
N GLY A 167 17.84 11.28 -1.43
CA GLY A 167 18.10 12.07 -0.24
C GLY A 167 19.14 11.50 0.72
N GLY A 168 19.87 10.44 0.33
CA GLY A 168 20.87 9.75 1.15
C GLY A 168 20.32 8.70 2.11
N SER A 169 19.02 8.71 2.38
CA SER A 169 18.30 7.65 3.08
C SER A 169 16.87 7.55 2.57
N ILE A 170 16.26 6.39 2.70
CA ILE A 170 14.85 6.16 2.35
C ILE A 170 13.94 7.16 3.10
N ALA A 171 14.22 7.40 4.38
CA ALA A 171 13.41 8.26 5.24
C ALA A 171 13.49 9.76 4.89
N SER A 172 14.58 10.20 4.26
CA SER A 172 14.79 11.59 3.83
C SER A 172 14.50 11.82 2.33
N THR A 173 14.17 10.77 1.61
CA THR A 173 13.84 10.83 0.19
C THR A 173 12.33 10.91 0.02
N SER A 174 11.87 11.95 -0.70
CA SER A 174 10.45 12.12 -1.03
C SER A 174 9.95 10.94 -1.88
N PHE A 175 8.76 10.45 -1.56
CA PHE A 175 8.13 9.38 -2.33
C PHE A 175 7.83 9.80 -3.78
N ARG A 176 7.76 11.11 -4.06
CA ARG A 176 7.46 11.67 -5.39
C ARG A 176 8.68 11.81 -6.28
N ASP A 177 9.83 12.14 -5.67
CA ASP A 177 11.00 12.61 -6.41
C ASP A 177 12.06 11.50 -6.56
N ASN A 178 11.77 10.32 -6.04
CA ASN A 178 12.68 9.19 -6.07
C ASN A 178 12.51 8.40 -7.36
N GLY A 179 13.27 8.72 -8.37
CA GLY A 179 13.24 8.03 -9.68
C GLY A 179 13.41 8.95 -10.88
N GLU A 180 13.66 10.24 -10.66
CA GLU A 180 14.03 11.21 -11.69
C GLU A 180 15.54 11.20 -11.97
#